data_210b225b4a3badcef95da0ad09dd7ba7
#
_entry.id   210b225b4a3badcef95da0ad09dd7ba7
#
_cell.length_a   1.000
_cell.length_b   1.000
_cell.length_c   1.000
_cell.angle_alpha   90.00
_cell.angle_beta   90.00
_cell.angle_gamma   90.00
#
_symmetry.space_group_name_H-M   'P 1'
#
loop_
_entity.id
_entity.type
_entity.pdbx_description
1 polymer ?
#
loop_
_entity_poly.entity_id
_entity_poly.type
_entity_poly.pdbx_seq_one_letter_code
_entity_poly.pdbx_strand_id
1 'polypeptide(L)'
;AQSTSLKKIKGPDNLRKFRLNNVKIQDLVAEGTIVKKGDYVGRLDPSSVNEQILDAQLNLENAESKYTQQQLDTTLSLKQERNSIKDLRFSMEETRLELKQSIYEPPATIKKLEIKLEKSKRDLREKLENYKIKKRQANAKMVEVGTQVSKIRKNLNNLQELLKSFTIFSDGNGMITYDKNWDGSKKKVGSDISPWNPTIASLPDLTKMESKTYANEVDIRKIQKDLPVKVG
;
A
#
# COMPACT_ATOMS: atom_id res chain seq x y z
N ALA A 1 -45.68 0.39 -6.10
CA ALA A 1 -44.89 0.20 -7.33
C ALA A 1 -43.41 0.00 -6.93
N GLN A 2 -42.73 -0.95 -7.54
CA GLN A 2 -41.31 -1.22 -7.32
C GLN A 2 -40.57 -1.10 -8.64
N SER A 3 -39.36 -0.53 -8.64
CA SER A 3 -38.52 -0.51 -9.81
C SER A 3 -37.91 -1.90 -10.08
N THR A 4 -37.91 -2.33 -11.32
CA THR A 4 -37.36 -3.63 -11.76
C THR A 4 -35.84 -3.66 -11.74
N SER A 5 -35.17 -2.50 -11.78
CA SER A 5 -33.72 -2.36 -11.75
C SER A 5 -33.28 -1.36 -10.68
N LEU A 6 -32.46 -1.83 -9.76
CA LEU A 6 -31.99 -1.06 -8.59
C LEU A 6 -30.47 -1.03 -8.61
N LYS A 7 -29.88 0.11 -8.98
CA LYS A 7 -28.43 0.32 -8.82
C LYS A 7 -28.14 0.78 -7.40
N LYS A 8 -27.20 0.10 -6.75
CA LYS A 8 -26.80 0.44 -5.37
C LYS A 8 -25.55 1.30 -5.40
N ILE A 9 -25.62 2.46 -4.77
CA ILE A 9 -24.46 3.31 -4.50
C ILE A 9 -23.83 2.80 -3.21
N LYS A 10 -22.58 2.35 -3.32
CA LYS A 10 -21.84 1.75 -2.22
C LYS A 10 -20.71 2.66 -1.80
N GLY A 11 -20.37 2.61 -0.52
CA GLY A 11 -19.11 3.13 -0.02
C GLY A 11 -17.91 2.28 -0.46
N PRO A 12 -16.70 2.66 -0.06
CA PRO A 12 -15.47 1.97 -0.44
C PRO A 12 -15.44 0.50 -0.04
N ASP A 13 -15.07 -0.40 -0.95
CA ASP A 13 -14.98 -1.84 -0.69
C ASP A 13 -13.79 -2.22 0.21
N ASN A 14 -12.81 -1.33 0.35
CA ASN A 14 -11.53 -1.60 1.02
C ASN A 14 -11.51 -1.30 2.53
N LEU A 15 -12.62 -0.90 3.14
CA LEU A 15 -12.70 -0.53 4.56
C LEU A 15 -12.14 -1.63 5.49
N ARG A 16 -12.45 -2.89 5.20
CA ARG A 16 -11.98 -4.05 5.97
C ARG A 16 -10.46 -4.18 5.98
N LYS A 17 -9.80 -3.90 4.86
CA LYS A 17 -8.33 -3.98 4.72
C LYS A 17 -7.62 -3.02 5.66
N PHE A 18 -8.24 -1.88 5.95
CA PHE A 18 -7.71 -0.83 6.82
C PHE A 18 -8.30 -0.87 8.23
N ARG A 19 -9.01 -1.96 8.59
CA ARG A 19 -9.64 -2.16 9.91
C ARG A 19 -10.64 -1.06 10.27
N LEU A 20 -11.28 -0.46 9.28
CA LEU A 20 -12.35 0.51 9.47
C LEU A 20 -13.67 -0.23 9.52
N ASN A 21 -14.11 -0.55 10.72
CA ASN A 21 -15.32 -1.35 10.92
C ASN A 21 -16.59 -0.51 10.79
N ASN A 22 -16.55 0.74 11.24
CA ASN A 22 -17.65 1.67 11.18
C ASN A 22 -17.14 3.03 10.71
N VAL A 23 -17.75 3.57 9.67
CA VAL A 23 -17.45 4.89 9.13
C VAL A 23 -18.76 5.68 9.05
N LYS A 24 -18.78 6.87 9.59
CA LYS A 24 -19.98 7.71 9.59
C LYS A 24 -20.18 8.42 8.27
N ILE A 25 -21.42 8.59 7.87
CA ILE A 25 -21.81 9.46 6.77
C ILE A 25 -21.71 10.91 7.28
N GLN A 26 -20.80 11.70 6.71
CA GLN A 26 -20.61 13.10 7.07
C GLN A 26 -21.62 14.01 6.34
N ASP A 27 -21.85 13.70 5.07
CA ASP A 27 -22.75 14.46 4.18
C ASP A 27 -23.43 13.53 3.20
N LEU A 28 -24.67 13.82 2.83
CA LEU A 28 -25.48 13.06 1.90
C LEU A 28 -26.48 13.96 1.21
N VAL A 29 -26.55 13.88 -0.12
CA VAL A 29 -27.53 14.62 -0.93
C VAL A 29 -28.94 14.18 -0.54
N ALA A 30 -29.87 15.13 -0.52
CA ALA A 30 -31.27 14.91 -0.10
C ALA A 30 -31.94 13.78 -0.88
N GLU A 31 -32.74 12.94 -0.19
CA GLU A 31 -33.54 11.90 -0.80
C GLU A 31 -34.52 12.51 -1.82
N GLY A 32 -34.68 11.84 -2.96
CA GLY A 32 -35.51 12.34 -4.05
C GLY A 32 -34.78 13.23 -5.07
N THR A 33 -33.51 13.58 -4.84
CA THR A 33 -32.72 14.36 -5.80
C THR A 33 -32.40 13.48 -7.03
N ILE A 34 -32.57 14.06 -8.19
CA ILE A 34 -32.20 13.41 -9.47
C ILE A 34 -30.72 13.67 -9.73
N VAL A 35 -29.95 12.61 -9.90
CA VAL A 35 -28.51 12.64 -10.18
C VAL A 35 -28.18 11.95 -11.49
N LYS A 36 -27.10 12.41 -12.11
CA LYS A 36 -26.48 11.79 -13.29
C LYS A 36 -25.23 11.03 -12.88
N LYS A 37 -24.76 10.16 -13.76
CA LYS A 37 -23.50 9.44 -13.57
C LYS A 37 -22.36 10.45 -13.39
N GLY A 38 -21.62 10.32 -12.29
CA GLY A 38 -20.52 11.20 -11.92
C GLY A 38 -20.89 12.35 -11.01
N ASP A 39 -22.18 12.58 -10.70
CA ASP A 39 -22.60 13.60 -9.75
C ASP A 39 -22.24 13.21 -8.32
N TYR A 40 -21.98 14.19 -7.49
CA TYR A 40 -21.73 14.02 -6.06
C TYR A 40 -22.97 13.48 -5.35
N VAL A 41 -22.78 12.48 -4.51
CA VAL A 41 -23.85 11.86 -3.73
C VAL A 41 -23.69 12.05 -2.23
N GLY A 42 -22.46 11.94 -1.74
CA GLY A 42 -22.20 12.09 -0.33
C GLY A 42 -20.72 11.95 0.02
N ARG A 43 -20.44 12.14 1.31
CA ARG A 43 -19.09 12.07 1.86
C ARG A 43 -19.10 11.31 3.16
N LEU A 44 -18.09 10.47 3.33
CA LEU A 44 -17.83 9.77 4.60
C LEU A 44 -16.89 10.60 5.48
N ASP A 45 -16.95 10.40 6.78
CA ASP A 45 -16.07 11.04 7.75
C ASP A 45 -14.61 10.53 7.58
N PRO A 46 -13.68 11.39 7.18
CA PRO A 46 -12.31 10.98 6.88
C PRO A 46 -11.41 10.93 8.13
N SER A 47 -11.90 11.26 9.31
CA SER A 47 -11.10 11.48 10.53
C SER A 47 -10.17 10.31 10.84
N SER A 48 -10.70 9.09 10.89
CA SER A 48 -9.91 7.89 11.17
C SER A 48 -8.88 7.55 10.07
N VAL A 49 -9.20 7.87 8.81
CA VAL A 49 -8.26 7.67 7.69
C VAL A 49 -7.16 8.70 7.72
N ASN A 50 -7.48 9.96 8.03
CA ASN A 50 -6.48 11.03 8.16
C ASN A 50 -5.49 10.74 9.29
N GLU A 51 -5.95 10.23 10.42
CA GLU A 51 -5.08 9.79 11.52
C GLU A 51 -4.14 8.66 11.06
N GLN A 52 -4.66 7.63 10.39
CA GLN A 52 -3.83 6.56 9.83
C GLN A 52 -2.83 7.04 8.77
N ILE A 53 -3.20 8.05 7.97
CA ILE A 53 -2.30 8.68 6.99
C ILE A 53 -1.17 9.39 7.72
N LEU A 54 -1.46 10.15 8.77
CA LEU A 54 -0.44 10.85 9.56
C LEU A 54 0.54 9.85 10.19
N ASP A 55 0.03 8.79 10.81
CA ASP A 55 0.86 7.71 11.37
C ASP A 55 1.72 7.03 10.29
N ALA A 56 1.14 6.77 9.12
CA ALA A 56 1.87 6.17 8.01
C ALA A 56 2.96 7.10 7.45
N GLN A 57 2.73 8.42 7.45
CA GLN A 57 3.74 9.43 7.07
C GLN A 57 4.91 9.46 8.04
N LEU A 58 4.64 9.50 9.36
CA LEU A 58 5.67 9.44 10.40
C LEU A 58 6.48 8.15 10.32
N ASN A 59 5.81 7.02 10.11
CA ASN A 59 6.48 5.74 9.93
C ASN A 59 7.35 5.69 8.67
N LEU A 60 6.91 6.35 7.58
CA LEU A 60 7.69 6.46 6.35
C LEU A 60 8.94 7.29 6.57
N GLU A 61 8.83 8.45 7.21
CA GLU A 61 9.97 9.32 7.54
C GLU A 61 11.01 8.59 8.40
N ASN A 62 10.56 7.88 9.43
CA ASN A 62 11.43 7.05 10.27
C ASN A 62 12.14 5.93 9.47
N ALA A 63 11.43 5.28 8.55
CA ALA A 63 12.00 4.24 7.70
C ALA A 63 13.01 4.80 6.69
N GLU A 64 12.74 5.96 6.11
CA GLU A 64 13.66 6.67 5.20
C GLU A 64 14.91 7.16 5.93
N SER A 65 14.78 7.64 7.15
CA SER A 65 15.93 8.00 8.01
C SER A 65 16.81 6.79 8.30
N LYS A 66 16.22 5.66 8.66
CA LYS A 66 16.95 4.39 8.87
C LYS A 66 17.63 3.90 7.59
N TYR A 67 16.98 4.05 6.44
CA TYR A 67 17.56 3.70 5.15
C TYR A 67 18.79 4.56 4.86
N THR A 68 18.71 5.87 5.07
CA THR A 68 19.81 6.81 4.87
C THR A 68 20.98 6.50 5.82
N GLN A 69 20.70 6.24 7.09
CA GLN A 69 21.71 5.84 8.05
C GLN A 69 22.42 4.55 7.61
N GLN A 70 21.67 3.51 7.25
CA GLN A 70 22.24 2.25 6.76
C GLN A 70 23.08 2.44 5.49
N GLN A 71 22.68 3.34 4.60
CA GLN A 71 23.44 3.68 3.40
C GLN A 71 24.77 4.31 3.73
N LEU A 72 24.80 5.26 4.68
CA LEU A 72 26.02 5.91 5.15
C LEU A 72 26.95 4.90 5.83
N ASP A 73 26.44 4.09 6.74
CA ASP A 73 27.20 3.05 7.46
C ASP A 73 27.81 2.03 6.48
N THR A 74 27.02 1.58 5.50
CA THR A 74 27.49 0.70 4.44
C THR A 74 28.62 1.34 3.63
N THR A 75 28.43 2.59 3.24
CA THR A 75 29.43 3.33 2.44
C THR A 75 30.71 3.50 3.23
N LEU A 76 30.63 3.88 4.49
CA LEU A 76 31.78 4.05 5.40
C LEU A 76 32.53 2.72 5.60
N SER A 77 31.81 1.66 5.94
CA SER A 77 32.38 0.33 6.16
C SER A 77 33.11 -0.20 4.91
N LEU A 78 32.49 -0.10 3.74
CA LEU A 78 33.11 -0.54 2.49
C LEU A 78 34.30 0.34 2.09
N LYS A 79 34.27 1.64 2.43
CA LYS A 79 35.42 2.54 2.22
C LYS A 79 36.61 2.14 3.11
N GLN A 80 36.37 1.84 4.37
CA GLN A 80 37.40 1.37 5.31
C GLN A 80 38.04 0.07 4.82
N GLU A 81 37.25 -0.90 4.38
CA GLU A 81 37.77 -2.15 3.83
C GLU A 81 38.61 -1.94 2.55
N ARG A 82 38.16 -1.04 1.65
CA ARG A 82 38.96 -0.69 0.45
C ARG A 82 40.27 -0.04 0.79
N ASN A 83 40.30 0.83 1.79
CA ASN A 83 41.55 1.45 2.24
C ASN A 83 42.49 0.39 2.83
N SER A 84 42.01 -0.49 3.70
CA SER A 84 42.78 -1.60 4.23
C SER A 84 43.37 -2.53 3.13
N ILE A 85 42.62 -2.76 2.05
CA ILE A 85 43.13 -3.52 0.88
C ILE A 85 44.23 -2.74 0.17
N LYS A 86 44.11 -1.41 0.03
CA LYS A 86 45.16 -0.56 -0.55
C LYS A 86 46.45 -0.61 0.28
N ASP A 87 46.32 -0.49 1.61
CA ASP A 87 47.46 -0.53 2.51
C ASP A 87 48.20 -1.87 2.45
N LEU A 88 47.44 -2.99 2.39
CA LEU A 88 48.02 -4.31 2.17
C LEU A 88 48.71 -4.45 0.84
N ARG A 89 48.19 -3.85 -0.24
CA ARG A 89 48.87 -3.84 -1.54
C ARG A 89 50.16 -3.06 -1.52
N PHE A 90 50.18 -1.90 -0.88
CA PHE A 90 51.41 -1.12 -0.69
C PHE A 90 52.45 -1.89 0.10
N SER A 91 52.10 -2.45 1.25
CA SER A 91 52.98 -3.26 2.09
C SER A 91 53.52 -4.50 1.34
N MET A 92 52.69 -5.14 0.53
CA MET A 92 53.13 -6.26 -0.32
C MET A 92 54.17 -5.80 -1.37
N GLU A 93 53.92 -4.65 -2.03
CA GLU A 93 54.84 -4.13 -3.02
C GLU A 93 56.15 -3.65 -2.38
N GLU A 94 56.09 -3.03 -1.20
CA GLU A 94 57.27 -2.69 -0.42
C GLU A 94 58.14 -3.94 -0.13
N THR A 95 57.52 -5.00 0.39
CA THR A 95 58.21 -6.29 0.64
C THR A 95 58.79 -6.88 -0.64
N ARG A 96 58.12 -6.72 -1.76
CA ARG A 96 58.60 -7.18 -3.08
C ARG A 96 59.80 -6.41 -3.57
N LEU A 97 59.82 -5.09 -3.34
CA LEU A 97 60.99 -4.24 -3.65
C LEU A 97 62.16 -4.57 -2.73
N GLU A 98 61.92 -4.73 -1.42
CA GLU A 98 62.91 -5.15 -0.45
C GLU A 98 63.57 -6.48 -0.86
N LEU A 99 62.79 -7.48 -1.28
CA LEU A 99 63.30 -8.75 -1.79
C LEU A 99 64.16 -8.57 -3.07
N LYS A 100 63.78 -7.67 -4.00
CA LYS A 100 64.55 -7.38 -5.18
C LYS A 100 65.90 -6.71 -4.89
N GLN A 101 65.95 -5.90 -3.84
CA GLN A 101 67.20 -5.21 -3.41
C GLN A 101 68.14 -6.13 -2.65
N SER A 102 67.59 -7.19 -2.02
CA SER A 102 68.34 -8.10 -1.14
C SER A 102 69.10 -9.21 -1.87
N ILE A 103 69.46 -9.02 -3.18
CA ILE A 103 70.12 -10.06 -4.01
C ILE A 103 71.46 -10.49 -3.43
N TYR A 104 72.15 -9.60 -2.74
CA TYR A 104 73.47 -9.86 -2.15
C TYR A 104 73.42 -10.18 -0.65
N GLU A 105 72.24 -10.33 -0.07
CA GLU A 105 72.04 -10.69 1.32
C GLU A 105 72.23 -12.20 1.57
N PRO A 106 72.49 -12.61 2.81
CA PRO A 106 72.62 -14.02 3.16
C PRO A 106 71.36 -14.82 2.77
N PRO A 107 71.49 -16.08 2.30
CA PRO A 107 70.38 -16.89 1.80
C PRO A 107 69.22 -17.03 2.82
N ALA A 108 69.50 -17.02 4.12
CA ALA A 108 68.51 -17.05 5.17
C ALA A 108 67.62 -15.78 5.20
N THR A 109 68.23 -14.59 4.92
CA THR A 109 67.50 -13.33 4.80
C THR A 109 66.60 -13.30 3.60
N ILE A 110 67.10 -13.73 2.44
CA ILE A 110 66.34 -13.83 1.21
C ILE A 110 65.14 -14.76 1.41
N LYS A 111 65.34 -15.93 2.02
CA LYS A 111 64.28 -16.90 2.27
C LYS A 111 63.20 -16.35 3.22
N LYS A 112 63.61 -15.58 4.23
CA LYS A 112 62.66 -14.90 5.16
C LYS A 112 61.80 -13.88 4.41
N LEU A 113 62.36 -13.09 3.48
CA LEU A 113 61.62 -12.13 2.69
C LEU A 113 60.67 -12.81 1.68
N GLU A 114 61.07 -13.93 1.06
CA GLU A 114 60.19 -14.73 0.21
C GLU A 114 58.98 -15.22 0.98
N ILE A 115 59.16 -15.77 2.20
CA ILE A 115 58.06 -16.24 3.05
C ILE A 115 57.15 -15.08 3.46
N LYS A 116 57.72 -13.91 3.80
CA LYS A 116 56.98 -12.68 4.14
C LYS A 116 56.15 -12.23 2.95
N LEU A 117 56.69 -12.23 1.74
CA LEU A 117 55.97 -11.88 0.50
C LEU A 117 54.82 -12.85 0.19
N GLU A 118 55.05 -14.15 0.34
CA GLU A 118 54.02 -15.17 0.11
C GLU A 118 52.90 -15.06 1.15
N LYS A 119 53.22 -14.79 2.42
CA LYS A 119 52.24 -14.48 3.43
C LYS A 119 51.39 -13.25 3.03
N SER A 120 52.02 -12.15 2.67
CA SER A 120 51.34 -10.92 2.23
C SER A 120 50.39 -11.14 1.06
N LYS A 121 50.82 -11.96 0.07
CA LYS A 121 49.95 -12.34 -1.06
C LYS A 121 48.71 -13.13 -0.60
N ARG A 122 48.87 -14.05 0.34
CA ARG A 122 47.78 -14.84 0.89
C ARG A 122 46.80 -13.94 1.67
N ASP A 123 47.32 -13.07 2.53
CA ASP A 123 46.56 -12.15 3.34
C ASP A 123 45.75 -11.18 2.44
N LEU A 124 46.35 -10.72 1.35
CA LEU A 124 45.65 -9.87 0.37
C LEU A 124 44.51 -10.64 -0.34
N ARG A 125 44.73 -11.90 -0.74
CA ARG A 125 43.67 -12.73 -1.34
C ARG A 125 42.50 -12.92 -0.37
N GLU A 126 42.81 -13.30 0.86
CA GLU A 126 41.79 -13.47 1.90
C GLU A 126 41.01 -12.18 2.15
N LYS A 127 41.71 -11.05 2.25
CA LYS A 127 41.07 -9.73 2.45
C LYS A 127 40.16 -9.35 1.29
N LEU A 128 40.55 -9.65 0.04
CA LEU A 128 39.72 -9.43 -1.15
C LEU A 128 38.47 -10.28 -1.15
N GLU A 129 38.57 -11.54 -0.72
CA GLU A 129 37.43 -12.43 -0.58
C GLU A 129 36.46 -11.98 0.50
N ASN A 130 36.98 -11.62 1.67
CA ASN A 130 36.21 -11.05 2.77
C ASN A 130 35.50 -9.75 2.35
N TYR A 131 36.16 -8.90 1.55
CA TYR A 131 35.53 -7.70 1.00
C TYR A 131 34.34 -8.04 0.09
N LYS A 132 34.45 -9.06 -0.77
CA LYS A 132 33.33 -9.51 -1.61
C LYS A 132 32.14 -9.97 -0.77
N ILE A 133 32.41 -10.74 0.30
CA ILE A 133 31.37 -11.22 1.24
C ILE A 133 30.70 -10.03 1.92
N LYS A 134 31.50 -9.11 2.51
CA LYS A 134 30.97 -7.90 3.15
C LYS A 134 30.12 -7.04 2.21
N LYS A 135 30.56 -6.90 0.94
CA LYS A 135 29.78 -6.18 -0.08
C LYS A 135 28.42 -6.83 -0.34
N ARG A 136 28.37 -8.17 -0.38
CA ARG A 136 27.10 -8.92 -0.54
C ARG A 136 26.19 -8.76 0.68
N GLN A 137 26.75 -8.84 1.88
CA GLN A 137 26.02 -8.62 3.13
C GLN A 137 25.44 -7.21 3.20
N ALA A 138 26.27 -6.20 2.87
CA ALA A 138 25.85 -4.81 2.82
C ALA A 138 24.71 -4.57 1.82
N ASN A 139 24.80 -5.15 0.61
CA ASN A 139 23.74 -5.07 -0.38
C ASN A 139 22.45 -5.75 0.10
N ALA A 140 22.56 -6.94 0.72
CA ALA A 140 21.39 -7.63 1.27
C ALA A 140 20.69 -6.79 2.34
N LYS A 141 21.46 -6.16 3.23
CA LYS A 141 20.94 -5.27 4.27
C LYS A 141 20.27 -4.02 3.67
N MET A 142 20.86 -3.42 2.63
CA MET A 142 20.26 -2.30 1.91
C MET A 142 18.94 -2.68 1.23
N VAL A 143 18.85 -3.88 0.63
CA VAL A 143 17.62 -4.39 0.04
C VAL A 143 16.54 -4.60 1.11
N GLU A 144 16.90 -5.15 2.28
CA GLU A 144 15.98 -5.35 3.39
C GLU A 144 15.36 -4.02 3.83
N VAL A 145 16.20 -3.01 4.14
CA VAL A 145 15.72 -1.69 4.59
C VAL A 145 14.95 -0.96 3.48
N GLY A 146 15.41 -1.04 2.22
CA GLY A 146 14.70 -0.47 1.07
C GLY A 146 13.34 -1.11 0.82
N THR A 147 13.22 -2.41 1.04
CA THR A 147 11.94 -3.12 0.95
C THR A 147 10.97 -2.65 2.03
N GLN A 148 11.46 -2.38 3.24
CA GLN A 148 10.64 -1.84 4.32
C GLN A 148 10.09 -0.44 3.98
N VAL A 149 10.92 0.46 3.45
CA VAL A 149 10.50 1.78 2.97
C VAL A 149 9.42 1.64 1.89
N SER A 150 9.64 0.77 0.90
CA SER A 150 8.69 0.53 -0.18
C SER A 150 7.34 0.01 0.32
N LYS A 151 7.35 -0.88 1.31
CA LYS A 151 6.14 -1.44 1.92
C LYS A 151 5.31 -0.35 2.63
N ILE A 152 5.98 0.50 3.42
CA ILE A 152 5.31 1.58 4.15
C ILE A 152 4.76 2.63 3.17
N ARG A 153 5.54 3.01 2.14
CA ARG A 153 5.10 3.93 1.09
C ARG A 153 3.88 3.40 0.35
N LYS A 154 3.86 2.11 0.02
CA LYS A 154 2.69 1.48 -0.60
C LYS A 154 1.46 1.53 0.30
N ASN A 155 1.63 1.32 1.61
CA ASN A 155 0.53 1.44 2.57
C ASN A 155 -0.02 2.88 2.62
N LEU A 156 0.85 3.88 2.67
CA LEU A 156 0.46 5.29 2.63
C LEU A 156 -0.32 5.64 1.36
N ASN A 157 0.17 5.21 0.19
CA ASN A 157 -0.53 5.43 -1.08
C ASN A 157 -1.93 4.79 -1.07
N ASN A 158 -2.05 3.56 -0.56
CA ASN A 158 -3.33 2.88 -0.45
C ASN A 158 -4.32 3.62 0.47
N LEU A 159 -3.83 4.21 1.58
CA LEU A 159 -4.65 5.03 2.48
C LEU A 159 -5.11 6.33 1.79
N GLN A 160 -4.23 6.95 1.01
CA GLN A 160 -4.59 8.15 0.24
C GLN A 160 -5.63 7.86 -0.86
N GLU A 161 -5.53 6.70 -1.52
CA GLU A 161 -6.54 6.24 -2.47
C GLU A 161 -7.87 5.94 -1.78
N LEU A 162 -7.82 5.30 -0.61
CA LEU A 162 -9.01 5.09 0.20
C LEU A 162 -9.68 6.41 0.57
N LEU A 163 -8.91 7.42 1.00
CA LEU A 163 -9.43 8.75 1.34
C LEU A 163 -10.16 9.40 0.15
N LYS A 164 -9.63 9.26 -1.06
CA LYS A 164 -10.30 9.77 -2.27
C LYS A 164 -11.65 9.09 -2.49
N SER A 165 -11.76 7.80 -2.17
CA SER A 165 -13.02 7.04 -2.32
C SER A 165 -14.06 7.34 -1.24
N PHE A 166 -13.72 8.16 -0.23
CA PHE A 166 -14.68 8.64 0.78
C PHE A 166 -15.63 9.71 0.23
N THR A 167 -15.27 10.35 -0.88
CA THR A 167 -16.21 11.16 -1.67
C THR A 167 -16.91 10.23 -2.65
N ILE A 168 -18.20 10.12 -2.51
CA ILE A 168 -19.02 9.15 -3.24
C ILE A 168 -19.73 9.85 -4.38
N PHE A 169 -19.59 9.27 -5.55
CA PHE A 169 -20.23 9.74 -6.77
C PHE A 169 -21.23 8.73 -7.30
N SER A 170 -22.19 9.18 -8.07
CA SER A 170 -23.21 8.33 -8.66
C SER A 170 -22.65 7.49 -9.82
N ASP A 171 -22.91 6.19 -9.80
CA ASP A 171 -22.54 5.27 -10.88
C ASP A 171 -23.56 5.24 -12.03
N GLY A 172 -24.68 5.95 -11.89
CA GLY A 172 -25.76 5.95 -12.87
C GLY A 172 -26.64 7.18 -12.79
N ASN A 173 -27.64 7.21 -13.65
CA ASN A 173 -28.69 8.23 -13.62
C ASN A 173 -29.90 7.70 -12.85
N GLY A 174 -30.53 8.51 -12.04
CA GLY A 174 -31.72 8.13 -11.30
C GLY A 174 -32.01 9.07 -10.13
N MET A 175 -33.03 8.74 -9.36
CA MET A 175 -33.43 9.47 -8.16
C MET A 175 -32.80 8.79 -6.95
N ILE A 176 -32.16 9.56 -6.06
CA ILE A 176 -31.55 9.03 -4.83
C ILE A 176 -32.66 8.56 -3.89
N THR A 177 -32.57 7.30 -3.49
CA THR A 177 -33.37 6.71 -2.42
C THR A 177 -32.44 6.15 -1.36
N TYR A 178 -32.63 6.58 -0.10
CA TYR A 178 -31.76 6.14 1.00
C TYR A 178 -31.94 4.64 1.28
N ASP A 179 -30.82 3.96 1.48
CA ASP A 179 -30.83 2.56 1.89
C ASP A 179 -31.26 2.43 3.37
N LYS A 180 -31.72 1.25 3.75
CA LYS A 180 -32.17 0.98 5.12
C LYS A 180 -31.05 0.33 5.93
N ASN A 181 -30.99 0.70 7.19
CA ASN A 181 -30.23 -0.02 8.20
C ASN A 181 -30.90 -1.38 8.48
N TRP A 182 -30.22 -2.24 9.20
CA TRP A 182 -30.75 -3.54 9.60
C TRP A 182 -32.01 -3.43 10.51
N ASP A 183 -32.15 -2.31 11.25
CA ASP A 183 -33.30 -1.97 12.09
C ASP A 183 -34.50 -1.39 11.32
N GLY A 184 -34.39 -1.30 9.99
CA GLY A 184 -35.43 -0.76 9.11
C GLY A 184 -35.40 0.77 8.98
N SER A 185 -34.61 1.50 9.76
CA SER A 185 -34.45 2.94 9.64
C SER A 185 -33.71 3.31 8.37
N LYS A 186 -34.05 4.45 7.75
CA LYS A 186 -33.31 4.96 6.59
C LYS A 186 -31.94 5.50 7.02
N LYS A 187 -30.92 5.20 6.22
CA LYS A 187 -29.60 5.80 6.41
C LYS A 187 -29.68 7.31 6.18
N LYS A 188 -29.03 8.06 7.05
CA LYS A 188 -28.95 9.54 7.01
C LYS A 188 -27.57 10.01 7.43
N VAL A 189 -27.32 11.29 7.35
CA VAL A 189 -26.12 11.91 7.93
C VAL A 189 -25.96 11.47 9.39
N GLY A 190 -24.77 11.01 9.78
CA GLY A 190 -24.47 10.43 11.09
C GLY A 190 -24.69 8.91 11.18
N SER A 191 -25.30 8.25 10.18
CA SER A 191 -25.43 6.79 10.15
C SER A 191 -24.08 6.13 9.85
N ASP A 192 -23.87 4.92 10.41
CA ASP A 192 -22.67 4.14 10.20
C ASP A 192 -22.75 3.28 8.94
N ILE A 193 -21.64 3.22 8.22
CA ILE A 193 -21.39 2.29 7.14
C ILE A 193 -20.35 1.28 7.61
N SER A 194 -20.63 0.01 7.34
CA SER A 194 -19.71 -1.08 7.65
C SER A 194 -19.29 -1.83 6.39
N PRO A 195 -18.16 -2.57 6.43
CA PRO A 195 -17.74 -3.43 5.33
C PRO A 195 -18.78 -4.49 4.92
N TRP A 196 -19.71 -4.84 5.83
CA TRP A 196 -20.77 -5.82 5.63
C TRP A 196 -22.02 -5.22 4.99
N ASN A 197 -22.25 -3.93 5.22
CA ASN A 197 -23.35 -3.17 4.63
C ASN A 197 -22.84 -1.83 4.07
N PRO A 198 -22.09 -1.84 2.97
CA PRO A 198 -21.48 -0.65 2.37
C PRO A 198 -22.48 0.19 1.58
N THR A 199 -23.69 -0.27 1.36
CA THR A 199 -24.69 0.46 0.56
C THR A 199 -25.16 1.70 1.33
N ILE A 200 -25.16 2.84 0.65
CA ILE A 200 -25.54 4.15 1.22
C ILE A 200 -26.92 4.56 0.67
N ALA A 201 -27.07 4.47 -0.63
CA ALA A 201 -28.27 4.83 -1.35
C ALA A 201 -28.49 3.89 -2.54
N SER A 202 -29.65 3.93 -3.11
CA SER A 202 -30.01 3.21 -4.33
C SER A 202 -30.61 4.15 -5.34
N LEU A 203 -30.43 3.83 -6.62
CA LEU A 203 -30.99 4.53 -7.77
C LEU A 203 -32.02 3.60 -8.40
N PRO A 204 -33.31 3.70 -8.08
CA PRO A 204 -34.35 3.01 -8.82
C PRO A 204 -34.46 3.54 -10.24
N ASP A 205 -34.54 2.66 -11.20
CA ASP A 205 -34.86 3.00 -12.59
C ASP A 205 -36.36 3.28 -12.71
N LEU A 206 -36.72 4.55 -12.80
CA LEU A 206 -38.10 4.99 -12.91
C LEU A 206 -38.70 4.75 -14.26
N THR A 207 -37.91 4.32 -15.27
CA THR A 207 -38.40 4.03 -16.62
C THR A 207 -39.06 2.66 -16.72
N LYS A 208 -38.75 1.74 -15.79
CA LYS A 208 -39.30 0.39 -15.73
C LYS A 208 -39.83 0.11 -14.33
N MET A 209 -41.11 0.36 -14.12
CA MET A 209 -41.77 0.14 -12.85
C MET A 209 -42.76 -1.02 -12.94
N GLU A 210 -42.76 -1.87 -11.93
CA GLU A 210 -43.73 -2.93 -11.74
C GLU A 210 -44.57 -2.63 -10.50
N SER A 211 -45.88 -2.82 -10.61
CA SER A 211 -46.77 -2.80 -9.47
C SER A 211 -47.14 -4.25 -9.13
N LYS A 212 -46.81 -4.70 -7.92
CA LYS A 212 -47.24 -6.02 -7.42
C LYS A 212 -48.48 -5.83 -6.56
N THR A 213 -49.56 -6.43 -7.03
CA THR A 213 -50.85 -6.45 -6.33
C THR A 213 -51.20 -7.90 -6.01
N TYR A 214 -51.72 -8.14 -4.84
CA TYR A 214 -52.22 -9.45 -4.45
C TYR A 214 -53.74 -9.47 -4.65
N ALA A 215 -54.20 -10.43 -5.38
CA ALA A 215 -55.64 -10.65 -5.54
C ALA A 215 -56.09 -11.76 -4.62
N ASN A 216 -57.31 -11.60 -4.06
CA ASN A 216 -57.91 -12.62 -3.23
C ASN A 216 -58.42 -13.77 -4.13
N GLU A 217 -58.51 -14.97 -3.57
CA GLU A 217 -58.90 -16.20 -4.29
C GLU A 217 -60.26 -16.07 -5.04
N VAL A 218 -61.16 -15.26 -4.54
CA VAL A 218 -62.48 -14.98 -5.14
C VAL A 218 -62.35 -14.12 -6.38
N ASP A 219 -61.40 -13.19 -6.45
CA ASP A 219 -61.23 -12.24 -7.54
C ASP A 219 -60.24 -12.73 -8.63
N ILE A 220 -59.52 -13.80 -8.35
CA ILE A 220 -58.50 -14.34 -9.32
C ILE A 220 -59.11 -14.78 -10.64
N ARG A 221 -60.38 -15.21 -10.62
CA ARG A 221 -61.15 -15.60 -11.84
C ARG A 221 -61.48 -14.44 -12.77
N LYS A 222 -61.41 -13.20 -12.28
CA LYS A 222 -61.69 -11.96 -13.01
C LYS A 222 -60.45 -11.33 -13.60
N ILE A 223 -59.27 -11.80 -13.21
CA ILE A 223 -57.97 -11.24 -13.62
C ILE A 223 -57.45 -12.04 -14.82
N GLN A 224 -57.26 -11.36 -15.93
CA GLN A 224 -56.66 -11.91 -17.15
C GLN A 224 -55.41 -11.10 -17.51
N LYS A 225 -54.50 -11.74 -18.27
CA LYS A 225 -53.32 -11.08 -18.80
C LYS A 225 -53.78 -9.90 -19.70
N ASP A 226 -53.05 -8.77 -19.60
CA ASP A 226 -53.27 -7.55 -20.40
C ASP A 226 -54.53 -6.73 -20.07
N LEU A 227 -55.11 -6.92 -18.88
CA LEU A 227 -56.18 -6.04 -18.40
C LEU A 227 -55.65 -4.64 -18.09
N PRO A 228 -56.35 -3.56 -18.50
CA PRO A 228 -55.97 -2.21 -18.16
C PRO A 228 -56.11 -1.96 -16.66
N VAL A 229 -55.02 -1.52 -16.01
CA VAL A 229 -54.95 -1.24 -14.56
C VAL A 229 -54.78 0.26 -14.36
N LYS A 230 -55.64 0.88 -13.55
CA LYS A 230 -55.40 2.23 -13.04
C LYS A 230 -54.55 2.13 -11.79
N VAL A 231 -53.35 2.73 -11.83
CA VAL A 231 -52.48 2.90 -10.65
C VAL A 231 -52.76 4.28 -10.11
N GLY A 232 -53.31 4.35 -8.92
CA GLY A 232 -53.54 5.60 -8.19
C GLY A 232 -52.43 5.87 -7.17
#